data_78f312ca7c124393c5fe89a77917df32
#
_entry.id   78f312ca7c124393c5fe89a77917df32
#
_cell.length_a   1.000
_cell.length_b   1.000
_cell.length_c   1.000
_cell.angle_alpha   90.00
_cell.angle_beta   90.00
_cell.angle_gamma   90.00
#
_symmetry.space_group_name_H-M   'P 1'
#
loop_
_entity.id
_entity.type
_entity.pdbx_description
1 polymer ?
#
loop_
_entity_poly.entity_id
_entity_poly.type
_entity_poly.pdbx_seq_one_letter_code
_entity_poly.pdbx_strand_id
1 'polypeptide(L)'
;MKLLKKIDHNILSLLGMYAVVLIAMAILNPSTYYSTLNIKSWFYLFPEYGILTFGMMLCMISGGIDLSLVGIANLVGVVASYMMVNIGGGKECGMGMIIGAIIVGLIIGVLCGAFNGFLIGFLHIPPMLVTLCGLQLYTGIAMIVTTGPGITGVPQSYINIANGTIAGIPHTLPMFIIVTLVMSFLLKSTTYGQKVYFLGSNEVASKYSGINNFKVIMTTYMISGFLGAISGILTSSHYGSGKSNYNTSYTLLSLLIVVLGGVHPDGGKGKVIGVTLAIVLLQLISSAFSVLRIDTVITDLVYGLILIAVLVITNIAAKRATKVKTK
;
A
#
# COMPACT_ATOMS: atom_id res chain seq x y z
N MET A 1 35.13 -1.68 -3.87
CA MET A 1 34.85 -2.36 -2.60
C MET A 1 34.45 -1.45 -1.42
N LYS A 2 34.89 -0.19 -1.32
CA LYS A 2 34.51 0.73 -0.20
C LYS A 2 33.08 1.27 -0.28
N LEU A 3 32.43 1.33 -1.44
CA LEU A 3 31.04 1.79 -1.63
C LEU A 3 30.00 0.76 -1.16
N LEU A 4 30.28 -0.52 -1.26
CA LEU A 4 29.38 -1.61 -0.82
C LEU A 4 29.26 -1.75 0.71
N LYS A 5 30.23 -1.24 1.48
CA LYS A 5 30.19 -1.25 2.96
C LYS A 5 29.20 -0.25 3.58
N LYS A 6 28.62 0.67 2.80
CA LYS A 6 27.65 1.69 3.25
C LYS A 6 26.18 1.37 2.88
N ILE A 7 25.95 0.29 2.11
CA ILE A 7 24.59 -0.12 1.71
C ILE A 7 23.99 -0.98 2.82
N ASP A 8 22.79 -0.63 3.25
CA ASP A 8 22.02 -1.44 4.20
C ASP A 8 21.89 -2.88 3.71
N HIS A 9 22.09 -3.82 4.61
CA HIS A 9 22.03 -5.24 4.31
C HIS A 9 20.67 -5.66 3.66
N ASN A 10 19.58 -5.01 4.05
CA ASN A 10 18.26 -5.21 3.46
C ASN A 10 18.20 -4.79 2.00
N ILE A 11 18.81 -3.66 1.63
CA ILE A 11 18.85 -3.19 0.23
C ILE A 11 19.68 -4.16 -0.61
N LEU A 12 20.78 -4.65 -0.08
CA LEU A 12 21.63 -5.62 -0.78
C LEU A 12 20.91 -6.94 -1.02
N SER A 13 20.14 -7.44 -0.04
CA SER A 13 19.32 -8.65 -0.19
C SER A 13 18.21 -8.48 -1.23
N LEU A 14 17.54 -7.32 -1.24
CA LEU A 14 16.54 -7.00 -2.27
C LEU A 14 17.17 -7.00 -3.67
N LEU A 15 18.32 -6.35 -3.86
CA LEU A 15 19.04 -6.33 -5.14
C LEU A 15 19.45 -7.74 -5.58
N GLY A 16 19.84 -8.60 -4.65
CA GLY A 16 20.09 -10.03 -4.92
C GLY A 16 18.84 -10.75 -5.43
N MET A 17 17.69 -10.53 -4.80
CA MET A 17 16.41 -11.10 -5.25
C MET A 17 16.00 -10.58 -6.65
N TYR A 18 16.22 -9.30 -6.94
CA TYR A 18 16.02 -8.75 -8.30
C TYR A 18 16.83 -9.52 -9.33
N ALA A 19 18.14 -9.70 -9.06
CA ALA A 19 19.01 -10.42 -9.97
C ALA A 19 18.53 -11.86 -10.20
N VAL A 20 18.12 -12.56 -9.14
CA VAL A 20 17.59 -13.94 -9.24
C VAL A 20 16.34 -13.99 -10.11
N VAL A 21 15.36 -13.12 -9.88
CA VAL A 21 14.10 -13.10 -10.66
C VAL A 21 14.37 -12.78 -12.13
N LEU A 22 15.17 -11.75 -12.41
CA LEU A 22 15.48 -11.34 -13.77
C LEU A 22 16.25 -12.43 -14.52
N ILE A 23 17.28 -13.04 -13.90
CA ILE A 23 18.05 -14.13 -14.54
C ILE A 23 17.17 -15.36 -14.74
N ALA A 24 16.35 -15.76 -13.77
CA ALA A 24 15.44 -16.88 -13.91
C ALA A 24 14.48 -16.70 -15.10
N MET A 25 13.88 -15.49 -15.23
CA MET A 25 12.96 -15.21 -16.33
C MET A 25 13.66 -15.04 -17.68
N ALA A 26 14.92 -14.62 -17.70
CA ALA A 26 15.73 -14.61 -18.93
C ALA A 26 16.02 -16.02 -19.46
N ILE A 27 16.05 -17.03 -18.59
CA ILE A 27 16.26 -18.43 -18.97
C ILE A 27 14.92 -19.10 -19.30
N LEU A 28 13.86 -18.87 -18.48
CA LEU A 28 12.60 -19.61 -18.60
C LEU A 28 11.71 -19.10 -19.74
N ASN A 29 11.51 -17.78 -19.85
CA ASN A 29 10.62 -17.20 -20.87
C ASN A 29 11.00 -15.76 -21.22
N PRO A 30 12.13 -15.53 -21.90
CA PRO A 30 12.63 -14.19 -22.18
C PRO A 30 11.72 -13.39 -23.13
N SER A 31 11.14 -14.06 -24.13
CA SER A 31 10.36 -13.40 -25.18
C SER A 31 9.08 -12.75 -24.67
N THR A 32 8.39 -13.39 -23.73
CA THR A 32 7.15 -12.88 -23.15
C THR A 32 7.44 -11.93 -21.99
N TYR A 33 8.35 -12.31 -21.09
CA TYR A 33 8.64 -11.54 -19.87
C TYR A 33 9.21 -10.15 -20.19
N TYR A 34 10.15 -10.07 -21.13
CA TYR A 34 10.77 -8.81 -21.55
C TYR A 34 10.06 -8.13 -22.72
N SER A 35 8.87 -8.58 -23.09
CA SER A 35 8.07 -7.91 -24.12
C SER A 35 7.67 -6.50 -23.67
N THR A 36 7.59 -5.58 -24.62
CA THR A 36 7.17 -4.19 -24.37
C THR A 36 5.79 -4.11 -23.71
N LEU A 37 4.88 -5.03 -24.06
CA LEU A 37 3.54 -5.10 -23.48
C LEU A 37 3.60 -5.47 -21.99
N ASN A 38 4.40 -6.51 -21.66
CA ASN A 38 4.53 -6.94 -20.27
C ASN A 38 5.22 -5.87 -19.39
N ILE A 39 6.28 -5.24 -19.91
CA ILE A 39 6.95 -4.14 -19.19
C ILE A 39 5.99 -2.97 -18.96
N LYS A 40 5.17 -2.61 -19.96
CA LYS A 40 4.15 -1.57 -19.78
C LYS A 40 3.13 -1.95 -18.70
N SER A 41 2.69 -3.23 -18.67
CA SER A 41 1.72 -3.69 -17.67
C SER A 41 2.23 -3.52 -16.23
N TRP A 42 3.55 -3.62 -15.98
CA TRP A 42 4.10 -3.39 -14.66
C TRP A 42 3.78 -1.97 -14.17
N PHE A 43 3.94 -0.96 -15.04
CA PHE A 43 3.74 0.44 -14.69
C PHE A 43 2.26 0.82 -14.49
N TYR A 44 1.33 0.00 -14.94
CA TYR A 44 -0.09 0.15 -14.61
C TYR A 44 -0.44 -0.43 -13.25
N LEU A 45 0.09 -1.60 -12.91
CA LEU A 45 -0.36 -2.42 -11.78
C LEU A 45 0.30 -2.03 -10.45
N PHE A 46 1.65 -1.92 -10.40
CA PHE A 46 2.31 -1.73 -9.11
C PHE A 46 1.99 -0.40 -8.40
N PRO A 47 1.65 0.71 -9.07
CA PRO A 47 1.30 1.94 -8.37
C PRO A 47 0.05 1.82 -7.50
N GLU A 48 -0.92 1.00 -7.88
CA GLU A 48 -2.18 0.82 -7.14
C GLU A 48 -1.92 0.30 -5.73
N TYR A 49 -1.31 -0.87 -5.62
CA TYR A 49 -0.99 -1.44 -4.32
C TYR A 49 0.25 -0.79 -3.68
N GLY A 50 1.13 -0.18 -4.47
CA GLY A 50 2.30 0.51 -3.98
C GLY A 50 1.95 1.74 -3.15
N ILE A 51 0.97 2.55 -3.57
CA ILE A 51 0.47 3.69 -2.81
C ILE A 51 -0.19 3.23 -1.50
N LEU A 52 -1.02 2.19 -1.57
CA LEU A 52 -1.64 1.57 -0.39
C LEU A 52 -0.58 1.06 0.59
N THR A 53 0.51 0.46 0.08
CA THR A 53 1.63 -0.05 0.87
C THR A 53 2.34 1.05 1.66
N PHE A 54 2.43 2.29 1.14
CA PHE A 54 2.98 3.40 1.92
C PHE A 54 2.10 3.78 3.12
N GLY A 55 0.78 3.63 3.04
CA GLY A 55 -0.12 3.78 4.18
C GLY A 55 0.18 2.72 5.26
N MET A 56 0.29 1.45 4.85
CA MET A 56 0.68 0.35 5.73
C MET A 56 2.07 0.60 6.36
N MET A 57 3.05 1.04 5.56
CA MET A 57 4.39 1.39 6.04
C MET A 57 4.35 2.44 7.15
N LEU A 58 3.58 3.51 6.96
CA LEU A 58 3.49 4.61 7.92
C LEU A 58 2.92 4.14 9.26
N CYS A 59 1.84 3.35 9.22
CA CYS A 59 1.24 2.76 10.41
C CYS A 59 2.20 1.79 11.09
N MET A 60 2.91 0.95 10.34
CA MET A 60 3.87 0.00 10.91
C MET A 60 5.06 0.71 11.55
N ILE A 61 5.59 1.79 10.97
CA ILE A 61 6.65 2.58 11.61
C ILE A 61 6.17 3.18 12.94
N SER A 62 4.89 3.56 13.07
CA SER A 62 4.33 4.08 14.32
C SER A 62 4.07 3.00 15.39
N GLY A 63 4.31 1.73 15.10
CA GLY A 63 4.06 0.59 15.99
C GLY A 63 2.67 -0.03 15.85
N GLY A 64 1.91 0.31 14.79
CA GLY A 64 0.61 -0.27 14.48
C GLY A 64 0.57 -0.95 13.11
N ILE A 65 -0.52 -1.65 12.81
CA ILE A 65 -0.79 -2.26 11.51
C ILE A 65 -2.16 -1.79 11.06
N ASP A 66 -2.29 -1.31 9.81
CA ASP A 66 -3.57 -0.87 9.25
C ASP A 66 -4.06 -1.83 8.16
N LEU A 67 -4.78 -2.86 8.58
CA LEU A 67 -5.42 -3.80 7.65
C LEU A 67 -6.69 -3.24 7.00
N SER A 68 -7.24 -2.15 7.54
CA SER A 68 -8.47 -1.53 7.02
C SER A 68 -8.26 -0.77 5.70
N LEU A 69 -7.01 -0.48 5.34
CA LEU A 69 -6.64 0.23 4.11
C LEU A 69 -7.34 -0.31 2.86
N VAL A 70 -7.40 -1.63 2.75
CA VAL A 70 -8.06 -2.32 1.63
C VAL A 70 -9.57 -2.11 1.65
N GLY A 71 -10.19 -2.17 2.83
CA GLY A 71 -11.61 -1.86 2.99
C GLY A 71 -11.93 -0.40 2.64
N ILE A 72 -11.05 0.53 3.06
CA ILE A 72 -11.16 1.96 2.71
C ILE A 72 -11.03 2.15 1.18
N ALA A 73 -10.03 1.52 0.56
CA ALA A 73 -9.82 1.61 -0.89
C ALA A 73 -11.06 1.10 -1.67
N ASN A 74 -11.60 -0.06 -1.28
CA ASN A 74 -12.79 -0.62 -1.90
C ASN A 74 -14.02 0.28 -1.69
N LEU A 75 -14.25 0.79 -0.47
CA LEU A 75 -15.34 1.71 -0.16
C LEU A 75 -15.26 2.98 -1.01
N VAL A 76 -14.09 3.59 -1.07
CA VAL A 76 -13.87 4.82 -1.85
C VAL A 76 -14.12 4.58 -3.34
N GLY A 77 -13.57 3.49 -3.91
CA GLY A 77 -13.80 3.12 -5.31
C GLY A 77 -15.28 2.88 -5.62
N VAL A 78 -16.01 2.24 -4.71
CA VAL A 78 -17.46 2.02 -4.83
C VAL A 78 -18.23 3.33 -4.76
N VAL A 79 -17.96 4.19 -3.76
CA VAL A 79 -18.67 5.47 -3.61
C VAL A 79 -18.41 6.39 -4.80
N ALA A 80 -17.16 6.47 -5.26
CA ALA A 80 -16.83 7.26 -6.45
C ALA A 80 -17.57 6.74 -7.69
N SER A 81 -17.61 5.43 -7.91
CA SER A 81 -18.36 4.82 -9.00
C SER A 81 -19.87 5.06 -8.87
N TYR A 82 -20.43 4.94 -7.65
CA TYR A 82 -21.83 5.21 -7.38
C TYR A 82 -22.22 6.66 -7.73
N MET A 83 -21.43 7.63 -7.31
CA MET A 83 -21.66 9.03 -7.61
C MET A 83 -21.65 9.30 -9.12
N MET A 84 -20.68 8.75 -9.84
CA MET A 84 -20.56 8.95 -11.29
C MET A 84 -21.67 8.25 -12.07
N VAL A 85 -22.08 7.04 -11.67
CA VAL A 85 -23.04 6.24 -12.44
C VAL A 85 -24.48 6.58 -12.06
N ASN A 86 -24.82 6.57 -10.77
CA ASN A 86 -26.21 6.70 -10.32
C ASN A 86 -26.66 8.16 -10.17
N ILE A 87 -25.73 9.09 -9.88
CA ILE A 87 -26.06 10.52 -9.72
C ILE A 87 -25.63 11.30 -10.96
N GLY A 88 -24.45 10.98 -11.52
CA GLY A 88 -23.84 11.73 -12.61
C GLY A 88 -24.25 11.32 -14.04
N GLY A 89 -25.11 10.28 -14.20
CA GLY A 89 -25.55 9.80 -15.52
C GLY A 89 -24.59 8.81 -16.21
N GLY A 90 -23.66 8.21 -15.48
CA GLY A 90 -22.79 7.15 -15.97
C GLY A 90 -21.79 7.61 -17.02
N LYS A 91 -21.85 7.04 -18.21
CA LYS A 91 -20.88 7.36 -19.30
C LYS A 91 -20.93 8.82 -19.73
N GLU A 92 -22.04 9.51 -19.56
CA GLU A 92 -22.24 10.93 -19.90
C GLU A 92 -21.89 11.88 -18.75
N CYS A 93 -21.37 11.31 -17.65
CA CYS A 93 -20.99 12.06 -16.45
C CYS A 93 -20.00 13.20 -16.76
N GLY A 94 -20.36 14.41 -16.37
CA GLY A 94 -19.55 15.60 -16.59
C GLY A 94 -18.29 15.62 -15.70
N MET A 95 -17.26 16.34 -16.14
CA MET A 95 -15.98 16.46 -15.41
C MET A 95 -16.14 16.97 -13.97
N GLY A 96 -17.10 17.89 -13.73
CA GLY A 96 -17.37 18.38 -12.38
C GLY A 96 -17.81 17.30 -11.40
N MET A 97 -18.63 16.35 -11.85
CA MET A 97 -19.06 15.21 -11.03
C MET A 97 -17.90 14.25 -10.78
N ILE A 98 -17.02 14.01 -11.76
CA ILE A 98 -15.83 13.17 -11.61
C ILE A 98 -14.92 13.75 -10.52
N ILE A 99 -14.61 15.06 -10.60
CA ILE A 99 -13.80 15.75 -9.60
C ILE A 99 -14.48 15.71 -8.23
N GLY A 100 -15.79 15.94 -8.17
CA GLY A 100 -16.58 15.84 -6.95
C GLY A 100 -16.52 14.46 -6.32
N ALA A 101 -16.66 13.39 -7.13
CA ALA A 101 -16.57 12.01 -6.68
C ALA A 101 -15.18 11.67 -6.12
N ILE A 102 -14.12 12.15 -6.76
CA ILE A 102 -12.74 11.99 -6.27
C ILE A 102 -12.55 12.70 -4.93
N ILE A 103 -12.99 13.96 -4.81
CA ILE A 103 -12.85 14.74 -3.56
C ILE A 103 -13.62 14.06 -2.42
N VAL A 104 -14.87 13.65 -2.67
CA VAL A 104 -15.68 12.92 -1.68
C VAL A 104 -15.01 11.62 -1.28
N GLY A 105 -14.47 10.86 -2.23
CA GLY A 105 -13.70 9.64 -1.95
C GLY A 105 -12.49 9.90 -1.05
N LEU A 106 -11.70 10.94 -1.33
CA LEU A 106 -10.55 11.32 -0.50
C LEU A 106 -10.98 11.72 0.93
N ILE A 107 -12.07 12.47 1.06
CA ILE A 107 -12.62 12.85 2.37
C ILE A 107 -13.06 11.61 3.15
N ILE A 108 -13.77 10.66 2.51
CA ILE A 108 -14.19 9.40 3.14
C ILE A 108 -12.97 8.62 3.63
N GLY A 109 -11.91 8.51 2.81
CA GLY A 109 -10.70 7.82 3.24
C GLY A 109 -10.05 8.45 4.47
N VAL A 110 -9.95 9.78 4.50
CA VAL A 110 -9.43 10.51 5.66
C VAL A 110 -10.32 10.32 6.90
N LEU A 111 -11.65 10.35 6.75
CA LEU A 111 -12.60 10.14 7.85
C LEU A 111 -12.53 8.72 8.40
N CYS A 112 -12.43 7.70 7.55
CA CYS A 112 -12.24 6.32 7.97
C CYS A 112 -10.90 6.16 8.73
N GLY A 113 -9.83 6.75 8.22
CA GLY A 113 -8.55 6.79 8.90
C GLY A 113 -8.61 7.54 10.23
N ALA A 114 -9.31 8.68 10.28
CA ALA A 114 -9.53 9.43 11.50
C ALA A 114 -10.32 8.61 12.55
N PHE A 115 -11.34 7.89 12.13
CA PHE A 115 -12.09 7.00 13.01
C PHE A 115 -11.20 5.90 13.61
N ASN A 116 -10.38 5.23 12.80
CA ASN A 116 -9.41 4.26 13.30
C ASN A 116 -8.39 4.91 14.26
N GLY A 117 -7.83 6.05 13.85
CA GLY A 117 -6.87 6.79 14.67
C GLY A 117 -7.45 7.26 16.02
N PHE A 118 -8.73 7.61 16.06
CA PHE A 118 -9.44 7.94 17.28
C PHE A 118 -9.59 6.73 18.22
N LEU A 119 -10.04 5.59 17.69
CA LEU A 119 -10.19 4.36 18.49
C LEU A 119 -8.85 3.88 19.06
N ILE A 120 -7.78 3.96 18.26
CA ILE A 120 -6.45 3.51 18.68
C ILE A 120 -5.82 4.52 19.64
N GLY A 121 -5.80 5.80 19.28
CA GLY A 121 -5.04 6.81 20.00
C GLY A 121 -5.75 7.38 21.24
N PHE A 122 -7.09 7.40 21.26
CA PHE A 122 -7.87 7.90 22.38
C PHE A 122 -8.41 6.79 23.28
N LEU A 123 -8.99 5.74 22.69
CA LEU A 123 -9.52 4.61 23.46
C LEU A 123 -8.46 3.54 23.77
N HIS A 124 -7.24 3.68 23.23
CA HIS A 124 -6.12 2.75 23.43
C HIS A 124 -6.45 1.30 23.06
N ILE A 125 -7.33 1.12 22.06
CA ILE A 125 -7.66 -0.21 21.52
C ILE A 125 -6.49 -0.67 20.66
N PRO A 126 -6.04 -1.95 20.76
CA PRO A 126 -4.95 -2.46 19.94
C PRO A 126 -5.18 -2.22 18.43
N PRO A 127 -4.20 -1.67 17.70
CA PRO A 127 -4.35 -1.29 16.28
C PRO A 127 -4.86 -2.42 15.40
N MET A 128 -4.35 -3.64 15.59
CA MET A 128 -4.74 -4.81 14.80
C MET A 128 -6.23 -5.13 14.93
N LEU A 129 -6.80 -5.01 16.14
CA LEU A 129 -8.22 -5.26 16.37
C LEU A 129 -9.08 -4.21 15.68
N VAL A 130 -8.76 -2.91 15.86
CA VAL A 130 -9.49 -1.81 15.23
C VAL A 130 -9.47 -1.93 13.72
N THR A 131 -8.31 -2.20 13.13
CA THR A 131 -8.16 -2.20 11.68
C THR A 131 -8.73 -3.46 11.02
N LEU A 132 -8.73 -4.61 11.69
CA LEU A 132 -9.46 -5.80 11.25
C LEU A 132 -10.97 -5.58 11.27
N CYS A 133 -11.51 -5.00 12.34
CA CYS A 133 -12.93 -4.63 12.40
C CYS A 133 -13.25 -3.56 11.34
N GLY A 134 -12.38 -2.58 11.16
CA GLY A 134 -12.49 -1.54 10.13
C GLY A 134 -12.52 -2.13 8.71
N LEU A 135 -11.68 -3.12 8.41
CA LEU A 135 -11.70 -3.83 7.13
C LEU A 135 -13.08 -4.40 6.83
N GLN A 136 -13.67 -5.10 7.80
CA GLN A 136 -14.98 -5.70 7.63
C GLN A 136 -16.10 -4.64 7.55
N LEU A 137 -16.03 -3.61 8.40
CA LEU A 137 -17.00 -2.51 8.42
C LEU A 137 -17.03 -1.78 7.06
N TYR A 138 -15.88 -1.32 6.57
CA TYR A 138 -15.81 -0.56 5.32
C TYR A 138 -16.13 -1.40 4.09
N THR A 139 -15.72 -2.68 4.08
CA THR A 139 -16.12 -3.62 3.03
C THR A 139 -17.63 -3.89 3.07
N GLY A 140 -18.21 -4.06 4.26
CA GLY A 140 -19.64 -4.23 4.44
C GLY A 140 -20.46 -3.03 3.93
N ILE A 141 -20.01 -1.79 4.25
CA ILE A 141 -20.63 -0.56 3.73
C ILE A 141 -20.54 -0.52 2.20
N ALA A 142 -19.35 -0.87 1.63
CA ALA A 142 -19.19 -0.94 0.18
C ALA A 142 -20.15 -1.95 -0.47
N MET A 143 -20.37 -3.11 0.16
CA MET A 143 -21.33 -4.12 -0.32
C MET A 143 -22.78 -3.62 -0.30
N ILE A 144 -23.18 -2.89 0.74
CA ILE A 144 -24.50 -2.27 0.82
C ILE A 144 -24.71 -1.28 -0.33
N VAL A 145 -23.71 -0.42 -0.58
CA VAL A 145 -23.79 0.58 -1.66
C VAL A 145 -23.84 -0.05 -3.05
N THR A 146 -23.13 -1.16 -3.27
CA THR A 146 -23.15 -1.88 -4.57
C THR A 146 -24.37 -2.74 -4.77
N THR A 147 -25.15 -3.05 -3.72
CA THR A 147 -26.27 -4.03 -3.74
C THR A 147 -25.86 -5.42 -4.30
N GLY A 148 -24.54 -5.75 -4.23
CA GLY A 148 -23.96 -7.05 -4.57
C GLY A 148 -22.96 -7.06 -5.73
N PRO A 149 -23.38 -6.97 -7.02
CA PRO A 149 -22.48 -7.32 -8.14
C PRO A 149 -21.40 -6.28 -8.47
N GLY A 150 -21.52 -5.08 -7.93
CA GLY A 150 -20.63 -3.95 -8.26
C GLY A 150 -21.25 -2.98 -9.25
N ILE A 151 -20.67 -1.79 -9.33
CA ILE A 151 -21.16 -0.66 -10.14
C ILE A 151 -20.26 -0.52 -11.37
N THR A 152 -20.85 -0.67 -12.55
CA THR A 152 -20.18 -0.56 -13.85
C THR A 152 -20.71 0.64 -14.63
N GLY A 153 -19.98 1.08 -15.65
CA GLY A 153 -20.45 2.17 -16.52
C GLY A 153 -19.96 3.55 -16.12
N VAL A 154 -18.84 3.63 -15.40
CA VAL A 154 -18.17 4.90 -15.12
C VAL A 154 -17.68 5.58 -16.42
N PRO A 155 -17.54 6.91 -16.43
CA PRO A 155 -17.17 7.66 -17.63
C PRO A 155 -15.72 7.37 -18.09
N GLN A 156 -15.49 7.42 -19.41
CA GLN A 156 -14.17 7.17 -20.00
C GLN A 156 -13.08 8.11 -19.47
N SER A 157 -13.42 9.35 -19.16
CA SER A 157 -12.50 10.33 -18.59
C SER A 157 -11.98 9.87 -17.21
N TYR A 158 -12.80 9.18 -16.42
CA TYR A 158 -12.39 8.57 -15.16
C TYR A 158 -11.49 7.35 -15.39
N ILE A 159 -11.85 6.47 -16.31
CA ILE A 159 -11.06 5.30 -16.70
C ILE A 159 -9.65 5.72 -17.15
N ASN A 160 -9.53 6.85 -17.84
CA ASN A 160 -8.25 7.36 -18.31
C ASN A 160 -7.32 7.88 -17.20
N ILE A 161 -7.80 8.07 -15.98
CA ILE A 161 -6.94 8.43 -14.83
C ILE A 161 -5.89 7.35 -14.58
N ALA A 162 -6.28 6.08 -14.58
CA ALA A 162 -5.35 4.97 -14.41
C ALA A 162 -4.84 4.40 -15.74
N ASN A 163 -5.69 4.31 -16.77
CA ASN A 163 -5.36 3.65 -18.04
C ASN A 163 -4.81 4.60 -19.11
N GLY A 164 -4.84 5.91 -18.88
CA GLY A 164 -4.28 6.89 -19.79
C GLY A 164 -2.76 6.90 -19.80
N THR A 165 -2.19 7.48 -20.89
CA THR A 165 -0.74 7.63 -21.05
C THR A 165 -0.37 9.06 -21.42
N ILE A 166 0.75 9.57 -20.89
CA ILE A 166 1.41 10.80 -21.33
C ILE A 166 2.75 10.41 -21.96
N ALA A 167 2.93 10.73 -23.23
CA ALA A 167 4.15 10.37 -23.97
C ALA A 167 4.49 8.86 -23.90
N GLY A 168 3.46 7.99 -23.85
CA GLY A 168 3.65 6.54 -23.78
C GLY A 168 3.91 5.99 -22.35
N ILE A 169 3.94 6.86 -21.32
CA ILE A 169 4.11 6.49 -19.92
C ILE A 169 2.73 6.48 -19.24
N PRO A 170 2.34 5.39 -18.55
CA PRO A 170 1.09 5.33 -17.80
C PRO A 170 0.98 6.43 -16.75
N HIS A 171 -0.22 7.04 -16.59
CA HIS A 171 -0.48 8.10 -15.61
C HIS A 171 -0.22 7.66 -14.16
N THR A 172 -0.37 6.38 -13.88
CA THR A 172 -0.16 5.79 -12.56
C THR A 172 1.29 5.91 -12.10
N LEU A 173 2.27 5.83 -13.02
CA LEU A 173 3.69 5.91 -12.67
C LEU A 173 4.12 7.29 -12.12
N PRO A 174 3.83 8.44 -12.78
CA PRO A 174 4.08 9.75 -12.18
C PRO A 174 3.39 9.94 -10.83
N MET A 175 2.15 9.46 -10.68
CA MET A 175 1.43 9.53 -9.40
C MET A 175 2.17 8.76 -8.30
N PHE A 176 2.64 7.56 -8.60
CA PHE A 176 3.43 6.75 -7.66
C PHE A 176 4.74 7.45 -7.28
N ILE A 177 5.45 8.03 -8.25
CA ILE A 177 6.70 8.77 -8.01
C ILE A 177 6.44 9.96 -7.09
N ILE A 178 5.38 10.74 -7.34
CA ILE A 178 5.01 11.89 -6.51
C ILE A 178 4.72 11.42 -5.07
N VAL A 179 3.91 10.39 -4.89
CA VAL A 179 3.60 9.85 -3.56
C VAL A 179 4.87 9.35 -2.86
N THR A 180 5.75 8.65 -3.57
CA THR A 180 7.04 8.17 -3.04
C THR A 180 7.91 9.33 -2.55
N LEU A 181 8.01 10.40 -3.32
CA LEU A 181 8.77 11.60 -2.95
C LEU A 181 8.15 12.32 -1.76
N VAL A 182 6.83 12.47 -1.73
CA VAL A 182 6.09 13.07 -0.61
C VAL A 182 6.30 12.24 0.67
N MET A 183 6.18 10.91 0.59
CA MET A 183 6.40 10.04 1.75
C MET A 183 7.85 10.07 2.23
N SER A 184 8.81 10.13 1.29
CA SER A 184 10.22 10.26 1.63
C SER A 184 10.50 11.60 2.34
N PHE A 185 9.94 12.69 1.84
CA PHE A 185 10.06 14.00 2.47
C PHE A 185 9.39 14.03 3.84
N LEU A 186 8.15 13.52 3.94
CA LEU A 186 7.37 13.48 5.18
C LEU A 186 8.12 12.74 6.28
N LEU A 187 8.67 11.56 6.00
CA LEU A 187 9.33 10.73 7.01
C LEU A 187 10.76 11.19 7.32
N LYS A 188 11.50 11.70 6.34
CA LYS A 188 12.92 12.04 6.51
C LYS A 188 13.15 13.48 6.97
N SER A 189 12.30 14.42 6.49
CA SER A 189 12.60 15.87 6.58
C SER A 189 11.64 16.63 7.48
N THR A 190 10.57 16.01 8.02
CA THR A 190 9.59 16.69 8.86
C THR A 190 9.69 16.29 10.34
N THR A 191 9.27 17.20 11.22
CA THR A 191 9.13 16.92 12.66
C THR A 191 8.08 15.85 12.93
N TYR A 192 7.08 15.71 12.07
CA TYR A 192 6.09 14.65 12.15
C TYR A 192 6.74 13.28 11.94
N GLY A 193 7.55 13.12 10.88
CA GLY A 193 8.27 11.87 10.63
C GLY A 193 9.13 11.45 11.82
N GLN A 194 9.89 12.39 12.40
CA GLN A 194 10.70 12.11 13.60
C GLN A 194 9.82 11.61 14.77
N LYS A 195 8.65 12.24 15.00
CA LYS A 195 7.72 11.82 16.06
C LYS A 195 7.14 10.43 15.81
N VAL A 196 6.86 10.06 14.54
CA VAL A 196 6.36 8.73 14.17
C VAL A 196 7.41 7.66 14.50
N TYR A 197 8.68 7.87 14.13
CA TYR A 197 9.76 6.93 14.47
C TYR A 197 9.97 6.83 15.99
N PHE A 198 9.87 7.96 16.70
CA PHE A 198 10.06 8.00 18.15
C PHE A 198 8.93 7.24 18.87
N LEU A 199 7.67 7.49 18.46
CA LEU A 199 6.49 6.79 18.97
C LEU A 199 6.62 5.27 18.77
N GLY A 200 6.94 4.82 17.55
CA GLY A 200 7.06 3.40 17.25
C GLY A 200 8.25 2.72 17.93
N SER A 201 9.29 3.48 18.30
CA SER A 201 10.42 2.92 19.05
C SER A 201 10.09 2.64 20.50
N ASN A 202 9.37 3.55 21.15
CA ASN A 202 8.88 3.41 22.54
C ASN A 202 7.81 4.45 22.84
N GLU A 203 6.57 4.00 22.93
CA GLU A 203 5.40 4.86 23.18
C GLU A 203 5.48 5.58 24.53
N VAL A 204 5.97 4.92 25.56
CA VAL A 204 6.11 5.48 26.91
C VAL A 204 7.16 6.58 26.92
N ALA A 205 8.34 6.32 26.37
CA ALA A 205 9.41 7.31 26.25
C ALA A 205 8.98 8.51 25.41
N SER A 206 8.22 8.29 24.33
CA SER A 206 7.64 9.34 23.50
C SER A 206 6.77 10.30 24.31
N LYS A 207 5.88 9.75 25.15
CA LYS A 207 5.01 10.54 26.02
C LYS A 207 5.80 11.37 27.04
N TYR A 208 6.81 10.77 27.68
CA TYR A 208 7.67 11.49 28.63
C TYR A 208 8.56 12.57 27.98
N SER A 209 8.82 12.44 26.68
CA SER A 209 9.53 13.47 25.89
C SER A 209 8.61 14.62 25.43
N GLY A 210 7.36 14.67 25.90
CA GLY A 210 6.42 15.74 25.58
C GLY A 210 5.74 15.59 24.20
N ILE A 211 5.86 14.42 23.54
CA ILE A 211 5.18 14.16 22.29
C ILE A 211 3.72 13.80 22.57
N ASN A 212 2.79 14.47 21.89
CA ASN A 212 1.38 14.10 21.95
C ASN A 212 1.13 12.87 21.06
N ASN A 213 1.21 11.66 21.67
CA ASN A 213 1.05 10.39 20.96
C ASN A 213 -0.30 10.30 20.26
N PHE A 214 -1.39 10.79 20.86
CA PHE A 214 -2.71 10.80 20.25
C PHE A 214 -2.70 11.55 18.90
N LYS A 215 -2.13 12.77 18.85
CA LYS A 215 -2.05 13.53 17.60
C LYS A 215 -1.22 12.83 16.55
N VAL A 216 -0.12 12.19 16.94
CA VAL A 216 0.73 11.44 16.00
C VAL A 216 -0.02 10.24 15.44
N ILE A 217 -0.66 9.43 16.27
CA ILE A 217 -1.46 8.27 15.84
C ILE A 217 -2.60 8.73 14.93
N MET A 218 -3.38 9.72 15.37
CA MET A 218 -4.50 10.26 14.59
C MET A 218 -4.06 10.68 13.19
N THR A 219 -3.01 11.49 13.08
CA THR A 219 -2.48 11.95 11.80
C THR A 219 -1.95 10.78 10.96
N THR A 220 -1.31 9.79 11.58
CA THR A 220 -0.79 8.59 10.90
C THR A 220 -1.91 7.82 10.21
N TYR A 221 -3.00 7.53 10.92
CA TYR A 221 -4.13 6.80 10.34
C TYR A 221 -4.94 7.66 9.35
N MET A 222 -5.02 8.99 9.53
CA MET A 222 -5.62 9.88 8.52
C MET A 222 -4.84 9.86 7.20
N ILE A 223 -3.51 9.93 7.25
CA ILE A 223 -2.66 9.83 6.06
C ILE A 223 -2.77 8.43 5.43
N SER A 224 -2.81 7.39 6.25
CA SER A 224 -3.03 6.01 5.81
C SER A 224 -4.35 5.89 5.04
N GLY A 225 -5.46 6.36 5.61
CA GLY A 225 -6.77 6.37 4.96
C GLY A 225 -6.80 7.20 3.67
N PHE A 226 -6.09 8.32 3.62
CA PHE A 226 -5.93 9.13 2.41
C PHE A 226 -5.20 8.36 1.29
N LEU A 227 -4.10 7.66 1.62
CA LEU A 227 -3.37 6.83 0.66
C LEU A 227 -4.21 5.62 0.20
N GLY A 228 -4.98 5.02 1.12
CA GLY A 228 -5.99 4.00 0.79
C GLY A 228 -7.04 4.51 -0.21
N ALA A 229 -7.52 5.76 -0.01
CA ALA A 229 -8.48 6.39 -0.92
C ALA A 229 -7.88 6.61 -2.32
N ILE A 230 -6.64 7.09 -2.42
CA ILE A 230 -5.96 7.25 -3.72
C ILE A 230 -5.85 5.88 -4.42
N SER A 231 -5.43 4.83 -3.71
CA SER A 231 -5.36 3.48 -4.26
C SER A 231 -6.74 3.00 -4.75
N GLY A 232 -7.81 3.23 -3.98
CA GLY A 232 -9.18 2.87 -4.37
C GLY A 232 -9.69 3.59 -5.62
N ILE A 233 -9.36 4.89 -5.77
CA ILE A 233 -9.67 5.67 -6.98
C ILE A 233 -8.91 5.10 -8.18
N LEU A 234 -7.61 4.77 -8.03
CA LEU A 234 -6.82 4.19 -9.11
C LEU A 234 -7.36 2.82 -9.52
N THR A 235 -7.65 1.94 -8.56
CA THR A 235 -8.18 0.61 -8.84
C THR A 235 -9.54 0.67 -9.52
N SER A 236 -10.48 1.48 -9.03
CA SER A 236 -11.81 1.62 -9.66
C SER A 236 -11.73 2.29 -11.03
N SER A 237 -10.80 3.20 -11.24
CA SER A 237 -10.48 3.78 -12.55
C SER A 237 -9.90 2.72 -13.51
N HIS A 238 -8.96 1.93 -13.04
CA HIS A 238 -8.32 0.87 -13.83
C HIS A 238 -9.34 -0.16 -14.35
N TYR A 239 -10.18 -0.68 -13.45
CA TYR A 239 -11.20 -1.67 -13.81
C TYR A 239 -12.47 -1.06 -14.43
N GLY A 240 -12.59 0.25 -14.46
CA GLY A 240 -13.78 0.93 -14.97
C GLY A 240 -15.06 0.61 -14.21
N SER A 241 -14.94 0.27 -12.91
CA SER A 241 -16.03 -0.17 -12.07
C SER A 241 -15.66 -0.11 -10.58
N GLY A 242 -16.69 -0.06 -9.71
CA GLY A 242 -16.53 -0.15 -8.26
C GLY A 242 -17.04 -1.49 -7.71
N LYS A 243 -16.16 -2.27 -7.06
CA LYS A 243 -16.54 -3.50 -6.34
C LYS A 243 -15.94 -3.52 -4.95
N SER A 244 -16.64 -4.15 -4.01
CA SER A 244 -16.23 -4.25 -2.61
C SER A 244 -15.04 -5.19 -2.34
N ASN A 245 -14.59 -5.96 -3.32
CA ASN A 245 -13.59 -7.02 -3.16
C ASN A 245 -12.39 -6.93 -4.11
N TYR A 246 -12.21 -5.84 -4.86
CA TYR A 246 -11.10 -5.73 -5.83
C TYR A 246 -9.72 -5.84 -5.18
N ASN A 247 -9.54 -5.18 -4.06
CA ASN A 247 -8.23 -5.05 -3.42
C ASN A 247 -7.97 -6.11 -2.33
N THR A 248 -8.79 -7.16 -2.21
CA THR A 248 -8.71 -8.10 -1.08
C THR A 248 -7.33 -8.75 -0.94
N SER A 249 -6.72 -9.16 -2.04
CA SER A 249 -5.36 -9.75 -2.04
C SER A 249 -4.27 -8.76 -1.61
N TYR A 250 -4.51 -7.46 -1.73
CA TYR A 250 -3.52 -6.43 -1.38
C TYR A 250 -3.30 -6.29 0.13
N THR A 251 -4.19 -6.84 0.97
CA THR A 251 -4.04 -6.79 2.43
C THR A 251 -2.76 -7.47 2.89
N LEU A 252 -2.58 -8.74 2.52
CA LEU A 252 -1.39 -9.51 2.88
C LEU A 252 -0.19 -9.10 2.03
N LEU A 253 -0.41 -8.76 0.76
CA LEU A 253 0.64 -8.30 -0.15
C LEU A 253 1.31 -7.02 0.36
N SER A 254 0.54 -6.01 0.78
CA SER A 254 1.10 -4.76 1.32
C SER A 254 1.89 -4.98 2.61
N LEU A 255 1.42 -5.85 3.49
CA LEU A 255 2.14 -6.24 4.70
C LEU A 255 3.47 -6.92 4.37
N LEU A 256 3.45 -7.90 3.44
CA LEU A 256 4.64 -8.58 2.95
C LEU A 256 5.67 -7.58 2.39
N ILE A 257 5.22 -6.66 1.53
CA ILE A 257 6.10 -5.66 0.91
C ILE A 257 6.75 -4.77 1.96
N VAL A 258 6.00 -4.30 2.95
CA VAL A 258 6.50 -3.42 4.01
C VAL A 258 7.57 -4.13 4.84
N VAL A 259 7.34 -5.38 5.24
CA VAL A 259 8.32 -6.18 6.01
C VAL A 259 9.54 -6.51 5.17
N LEU A 260 9.35 -6.93 3.92
CA LEU A 260 10.43 -7.21 2.97
C LEU A 260 11.25 -5.95 2.68
N GLY A 261 10.60 -4.78 2.63
CA GLY A 261 11.25 -3.47 2.49
C GLY A 261 12.06 -3.01 3.71
N GLY A 262 12.09 -3.83 4.79
CA GLY A 262 12.91 -3.60 5.98
C GLY A 262 12.25 -2.70 7.03
N VAL A 263 10.93 -2.57 7.01
CA VAL A 263 10.18 -1.96 8.12
C VAL A 263 10.03 -3.00 9.23
N HIS A 264 10.35 -2.60 10.46
CA HIS A 264 10.26 -3.53 11.58
C HIS A 264 8.82 -3.65 12.08
N PRO A 265 8.30 -4.87 12.29
CA PRO A 265 6.92 -5.06 12.75
C PRO A 265 6.60 -4.40 14.11
N ASP A 266 7.61 -4.31 15.00
CA ASP A 266 7.46 -3.67 16.31
C ASP A 266 7.57 -2.12 16.23
N GLY A 267 7.71 -1.54 15.04
CA GLY A 267 7.79 -0.10 14.83
C GLY A 267 9.19 0.51 14.95
N GLY A 268 9.25 1.84 14.81
CA GLY A 268 10.44 2.67 15.02
C GLY A 268 11.53 2.56 13.95
N LYS A 269 11.40 1.67 12.97
CA LYS A 269 12.42 1.46 11.91
C LYS A 269 11.76 1.19 10.57
N GLY A 270 12.36 1.77 9.52
CA GLY A 270 11.90 1.59 8.14
C GLY A 270 12.43 2.71 7.24
N LYS A 271 12.53 2.45 5.94
CA LYS A 271 12.96 3.43 4.94
C LYS A 271 12.07 3.35 3.70
N VAL A 272 11.62 4.49 3.21
CA VAL A 272 10.78 4.57 1.99
C VAL A 272 11.45 3.86 0.82
N ILE A 273 12.75 4.07 0.62
CA ILE A 273 13.47 3.44 -0.49
C ILE A 273 13.46 1.90 -0.44
N GLY A 274 13.53 1.30 0.75
CA GLY A 274 13.46 -0.14 0.91
C GLY A 274 12.08 -0.67 0.51
N VAL A 275 11.01 0.00 0.95
CA VAL A 275 9.63 -0.35 0.59
C VAL A 275 9.38 -0.12 -0.90
N THR A 276 9.87 0.98 -1.48
CA THR A 276 9.77 1.24 -2.94
C THR A 276 10.42 0.13 -3.75
N LEU A 277 11.63 -0.30 -3.37
CA LEU A 277 12.28 -1.43 -4.00
C LEU A 277 11.47 -2.72 -3.83
N ALA A 278 10.95 -3.00 -2.65
CA ALA A 278 10.14 -4.18 -2.41
C ALA A 278 8.84 -4.19 -3.25
N ILE A 279 8.17 -3.03 -3.43
CA ILE A 279 7.00 -2.89 -4.31
C ILE A 279 7.32 -3.33 -5.73
N VAL A 280 8.41 -2.81 -6.31
CA VAL A 280 8.81 -3.15 -7.68
C VAL A 280 9.26 -4.61 -7.77
N LEU A 281 9.95 -5.14 -6.75
CA LEU A 281 10.35 -6.55 -6.72
C LEU A 281 9.14 -7.48 -6.75
N LEU A 282 8.12 -7.22 -5.92
CA LEU A 282 6.91 -8.04 -5.90
C LEU A 282 6.13 -7.94 -7.23
N GLN A 283 6.16 -6.79 -7.91
CA GLN A 283 5.61 -6.67 -9.28
C GLN A 283 6.35 -7.57 -10.27
N LEU A 284 7.67 -7.61 -10.20
CA LEU A 284 8.46 -8.50 -11.07
C LEU A 284 8.14 -9.97 -10.81
N ILE A 285 8.00 -10.37 -9.55
CA ILE A 285 7.60 -11.74 -9.16
C ILE A 285 6.17 -12.05 -9.63
N SER A 286 5.22 -11.14 -9.40
CA SER A 286 3.84 -11.29 -9.87
C SER A 286 3.75 -11.45 -11.38
N SER A 287 4.50 -10.63 -12.11
CA SER A 287 4.60 -10.72 -13.56
C SER A 287 5.24 -12.05 -14.03
N ALA A 288 6.26 -12.54 -13.31
CA ALA A 288 6.86 -13.83 -13.60
C ALA A 288 5.84 -14.97 -13.47
N PHE A 289 5.05 -14.97 -12.38
CA PHE A 289 3.99 -15.96 -12.18
C PHE A 289 2.91 -15.89 -13.27
N SER A 290 2.50 -14.67 -13.64
CA SER A 290 1.54 -14.47 -14.73
C SER A 290 2.05 -14.99 -16.07
N VAL A 291 3.32 -14.70 -16.43
CA VAL A 291 3.95 -15.18 -17.66
C VAL A 291 4.11 -16.71 -17.68
N LEU A 292 4.38 -17.31 -16.54
CA LEU A 292 4.44 -18.76 -16.36
C LEU A 292 3.06 -19.42 -16.22
N ARG A 293 1.97 -18.62 -16.28
CA ARG A 293 0.57 -19.08 -16.14
C ARG A 293 0.31 -19.81 -14.84
N ILE A 294 0.98 -19.38 -13.76
CA ILE A 294 0.72 -19.89 -12.41
C ILE A 294 -0.60 -19.29 -11.93
N ASP A 295 -1.46 -20.13 -11.37
CA ASP A 295 -2.75 -19.71 -10.83
C ASP A 295 -2.59 -18.67 -9.69
N THR A 296 -3.54 -17.73 -9.62
CA THR A 296 -3.55 -16.67 -8.60
C THR A 296 -3.61 -17.25 -7.17
N VAL A 297 -4.30 -18.38 -6.98
CA VAL A 297 -4.38 -19.07 -5.68
C VAL A 297 -3.00 -19.56 -5.25
N ILE A 298 -2.21 -20.10 -6.17
CA ILE A 298 -0.81 -20.52 -5.90
C ILE A 298 0.06 -19.30 -5.61
N THR A 299 -0.16 -18.21 -6.33
CA THR A 299 0.56 -16.94 -6.11
C THR A 299 0.31 -16.42 -4.70
N ASP A 300 -0.93 -16.39 -4.22
CA ASP A 300 -1.30 -15.97 -2.88
C ASP A 300 -0.69 -16.89 -1.80
N LEU A 301 -0.67 -18.20 -2.03
CA LEU A 301 0.01 -19.17 -1.16
C LEU A 301 1.51 -18.86 -1.06
N VAL A 302 2.18 -18.60 -2.18
CA VAL A 302 3.62 -18.28 -2.20
C VAL A 302 3.89 -16.98 -1.46
N TYR A 303 3.06 -15.94 -1.63
CA TYR A 303 3.20 -14.70 -0.87
C TYR A 303 3.07 -14.92 0.64
N GLY A 304 2.12 -15.76 1.06
CA GLY A 304 1.97 -16.14 2.47
C GLY A 304 3.21 -16.87 3.02
N LEU A 305 3.76 -17.81 2.26
CA LEU A 305 4.98 -18.53 2.65
C LEU A 305 6.20 -17.60 2.72
N ILE A 306 6.36 -16.70 1.77
CA ILE A 306 7.44 -15.68 1.79
C ILE A 306 7.28 -14.79 3.02
N LEU A 307 6.07 -14.33 3.34
CA LEU A 307 5.81 -13.50 4.52
C LEU A 307 6.24 -14.22 5.82
N ILE A 308 5.82 -15.47 5.98
CA ILE A 308 6.20 -16.28 7.15
C ILE A 308 7.73 -16.43 7.22
N ALA A 309 8.38 -16.77 6.11
CA ALA A 309 9.83 -16.94 6.06
C ALA A 309 10.56 -15.64 6.43
N VAL A 310 10.14 -14.50 5.88
CA VAL A 310 10.74 -13.18 6.17
C VAL A 310 10.55 -12.80 7.64
N LEU A 311 9.35 -13.00 8.21
CA LEU A 311 9.08 -12.73 9.63
C LEU A 311 9.93 -13.61 10.55
N VAL A 312 10.07 -14.89 10.26
CA VAL A 312 10.92 -15.81 11.04
C VAL A 312 12.39 -15.39 10.98
N ILE A 313 12.90 -15.10 9.79
CA ILE A 313 14.30 -14.67 9.60
C ILE A 313 14.55 -13.36 10.35
N THR A 314 13.66 -12.38 10.22
CA THR A 314 13.78 -11.07 10.89
C THR A 314 13.77 -11.21 12.40
N ASN A 315 12.89 -12.07 12.96
CA ASN A 315 12.83 -12.33 14.40
C ASN A 315 14.10 -13.03 14.93
N ILE A 316 14.61 -14.04 14.19
CA ILE A 316 15.86 -14.72 14.56
C ILE A 316 17.04 -13.75 14.53
N ALA A 317 17.12 -12.90 13.51
CA ALA A 317 18.18 -11.89 13.38
C ALA A 317 18.13 -10.87 14.54
N ALA A 318 16.93 -10.38 14.90
CA ALA A 318 16.73 -9.48 16.04
C ALA A 318 17.17 -10.12 17.38
N LYS A 319 16.80 -11.37 17.63
CA LYS A 319 17.22 -12.11 18.85
C LYS A 319 18.73 -12.33 18.92
N ARG A 320 19.40 -12.56 17.79
CA ARG A 320 20.87 -12.69 17.77
C ARG A 320 21.57 -11.35 18.06
N ALA A 321 21.06 -10.25 17.53
CA ALA A 321 21.61 -8.91 17.77
C ALA A 321 21.51 -8.47 19.24
N THR A 322 20.43 -8.83 19.94
CA THR A 322 20.29 -8.57 21.39
C THR A 322 21.22 -9.44 22.24
N LYS A 323 21.44 -10.71 21.91
CA LYS A 323 22.37 -11.58 22.63
C LYS A 323 23.85 -11.16 22.53
N VAL A 324 24.23 -10.47 21.46
CA VAL A 324 25.62 -9.98 21.27
C VAL A 324 25.87 -8.71 22.08
N LYS A 325 24.83 -7.91 22.42
CA LYS A 325 24.96 -6.72 23.26
C LYS A 325 24.96 -6.98 24.77
N THR A 326 24.59 -8.18 25.18
CA THR A 326 24.57 -8.59 26.61
C THR A 326 25.78 -9.44 27.02
N LYS A 327 26.72 -9.66 26.11
CA LYS A 327 28.07 -10.15 26.36
C LYS A 327 29.07 -9.01 26.14
#